data_51c629984eb1d5b463728735c42072f3
#
_entry.id   51c629984eb1d5b463728735c42072f3
#
_cell.length_a   1.000
_cell.length_b   1.000
_cell.length_c   1.000
_cell.angle_alpha   90.00
_cell.angle_beta   90.00
_cell.angle_gamma   90.00
#
_symmetry.space_group_name_H-M   'P 1'
#
loop_
_entity.id
_entity.type
_entity.pdbx_description
1 polymer ?
#
loop_
_entity_poly.entity_id
_entity_poly.type
_entity_poly.pdbx_seq_one_letter_code
_entity_poly.pdbx_strand_id
1 'polypeptide(L)'
;MSPQAGTVVDAGGERVHVVETGPPGGPPLLLSSGLGGAWFDWRPSADLLDGAHRVAVFDRPGLGLSPAGRAAPSLRRETAILAGLAERAGGRVVVVAHSLAGFHAEAFARQWPDLVRGLVLVDPSYERDPSGGAWRPRFSRVATHPAAPRVQAPPRVSAAAVPATRALGAVVGATRIPWLAAPAGRRLAMRFLTRRRVPVPDGEVRAVYGRGTVLGGILAEELAYREMAADLAALRVRLPFPPVPLVVLTALGDVKDPAKAREWAEGHRTLAEMSPYGRQVELPTELHLLHVDRPDVVAEAVAEVLGRGEAGEEG
;
A
#
# COMPACT_ATOMS: atom_id res chain seq x y z
N MET A 1 -3.80 -2.47 -24.96
CA MET A 1 -2.43 -2.99 -24.80
C MET A 1 -2.48 -4.44 -24.39
N SER A 2 -1.65 -5.31 -24.98
CA SER A 2 -1.51 -6.70 -24.51
C SER A 2 -1.13 -6.69 -23.03
N PRO A 3 -1.63 -7.62 -22.20
CA PRO A 3 -1.25 -7.70 -20.81
C PRO A 3 0.25 -7.93 -20.74
N GLN A 4 1.03 -6.91 -20.38
CA GLN A 4 2.44 -7.13 -20.09
C GLN A 4 2.49 -8.01 -18.84
N ALA A 5 2.81 -9.28 -19.07
CA ALA A 5 3.17 -10.15 -17.97
C ALA A 5 4.41 -9.54 -17.32
N GLY A 6 4.28 -9.03 -16.09
CA GLY A 6 5.41 -8.48 -15.34
C GLY A 6 6.51 -9.52 -15.13
N THR A 7 7.61 -9.12 -14.57
CA THR A 7 8.76 -9.97 -14.28
C THR A 7 8.95 -10.12 -12.77
N VAL A 8 9.54 -11.24 -12.35
CA VAL A 8 9.95 -11.41 -10.95
C VAL A 8 11.39 -10.96 -10.79
N VAL A 9 11.60 -9.99 -9.92
CA VAL A 9 12.93 -9.41 -9.64
C VAL A 9 13.33 -9.61 -8.18
N ASP A 10 14.63 -9.57 -7.91
CA ASP A 10 15.13 -9.52 -6.54
C ASP A 10 15.16 -8.06 -6.06
N ALA A 11 14.57 -7.80 -4.89
CA ALA A 11 14.55 -6.50 -4.24
C ALA A 11 14.55 -6.68 -2.71
N GLY A 12 15.49 -6.04 -2.01
CA GLY A 12 15.57 -6.08 -0.55
C GLY A 12 15.68 -7.49 0.05
N GLY A 13 16.28 -8.45 -0.67
CA GLY A 13 16.40 -9.84 -0.26
C GLY A 13 15.15 -10.70 -0.48
N GLU A 14 14.12 -10.16 -1.09
CA GLU A 14 12.87 -10.85 -1.48
C GLU A 14 12.72 -10.89 -3.00
N ARG A 15 11.87 -11.80 -3.49
CA ARG A 15 11.49 -11.88 -4.90
C ARG A 15 10.11 -11.32 -5.08
N VAL A 16 9.98 -10.28 -5.91
CA VAL A 16 8.72 -9.58 -6.14
C VAL A 16 8.39 -9.52 -7.62
N HIS A 17 7.12 -9.71 -7.94
CA HIS A 17 6.58 -9.49 -9.27
C HIS A 17 6.42 -7.98 -9.50
N VAL A 18 6.91 -7.49 -10.62
CA VAL A 18 6.86 -6.07 -11.00
C VAL A 18 6.33 -5.94 -12.42
N VAL A 19 5.40 -5.03 -12.62
CA VAL A 19 4.94 -4.58 -13.94
C VAL A 19 5.46 -3.17 -14.16
N GLU A 20 6.34 -3.01 -15.14
CA GLU A 20 6.90 -1.71 -15.51
C GLU A 20 6.25 -1.21 -16.80
N THR A 21 5.83 0.07 -16.81
CA THR A 21 5.29 0.77 -17.98
C THR A 21 5.86 2.18 -18.09
N GLY A 22 5.64 2.82 -19.23
CA GLY A 22 6.07 4.19 -19.48
C GLY A 22 7.52 4.32 -20.00
N PRO A 23 7.97 5.55 -20.27
CA PRO A 23 9.27 5.83 -20.83
C PRO A 23 10.40 5.54 -19.84
N PRO A 24 11.49 4.85 -20.25
CA PRO A 24 12.60 4.53 -19.33
C PRO A 24 13.29 5.75 -18.69
N GLY A 25 13.26 6.90 -19.37
CA GLY A 25 13.85 8.16 -18.88
C GLY A 25 12.88 9.03 -18.05
N GLY A 26 11.62 8.61 -17.89
CA GLY A 26 10.66 9.34 -17.07
C GLY A 26 10.95 9.24 -15.57
N PRO A 27 10.46 10.20 -14.77
CA PRO A 27 10.57 10.13 -13.31
C PRO A 27 10.03 8.80 -12.78
N PRO A 28 10.80 8.09 -11.92
CA PRO A 28 10.39 6.76 -11.47
C PRO A 28 9.34 6.83 -10.37
N LEU A 29 8.26 6.06 -10.55
CA LEU A 29 7.16 5.89 -9.61
C LEU A 29 7.08 4.44 -9.15
N LEU A 30 6.96 4.21 -7.83
CA LEU A 30 6.67 2.91 -7.24
C LEU A 30 5.24 2.89 -6.69
N LEU A 31 4.38 2.03 -7.22
CA LEU A 31 2.99 1.89 -6.82
C LEU A 31 2.80 0.64 -5.96
N SER A 32 2.28 0.79 -4.74
CA SER A 32 2.10 -0.29 -3.77
C SER A 32 0.66 -0.39 -3.28
N SER A 33 0.08 -1.58 -3.43
CA SER A 33 -1.31 -1.86 -3.07
C SER A 33 -1.53 -1.97 -1.55
N GLY A 34 -2.76 -1.79 -1.11
CA GLY A 34 -3.22 -2.15 0.23
C GLY A 34 -3.21 -3.66 0.48
N LEU A 35 -3.81 -4.10 1.61
CA LEU A 35 -3.92 -5.50 1.97
C LEU A 35 -4.66 -6.30 0.89
N GLY A 36 -4.05 -7.37 0.42
CA GLY A 36 -4.65 -8.28 -0.54
C GLY A 36 -4.87 -7.71 -1.94
N GLY A 37 -4.47 -6.45 -2.20
CA GLY A 37 -4.51 -5.86 -3.54
C GLY A 37 -3.45 -6.48 -4.45
N ALA A 38 -3.67 -6.36 -5.77
CA ALA A 38 -2.77 -6.87 -6.79
C ALA A 38 -2.45 -5.79 -7.82
N TRP A 39 -1.37 -6.00 -8.56
CA TRP A 39 -0.86 -5.07 -9.57
C TRP A 39 -1.93 -4.54 -10.53
N PHE A 40 -2.87 -5.35 -10.95
CA PHE A 40 -3.91 -4.94 -11.91
C PHE A 40 -4.95 -3.97 -11.32
N ASP A 41 -5.03 -3.82 -10.01
CA ASP A 41 -5.91 -2.83 -9.37
C ASP A 41 -5.38 -1.40 -9.59
N TRP A 42 -4.10 -1.26 -9.93
CA TRP A 42 -3.47 0.00 -10.28
C TRP A 42 -3.60 0.41 -11.75
N ARG A 43 -4.10 -0.46 -12.64
CA ARG A 43 -4.20 -0.14 -14.07
C ARG A 43 -4.82 1.22 -14.37
N PRO A 44 -5.97 1.60 -13.75
CA PRO A 44 -6.58 2.90 -14.06
C PRO A 44 -5.65 4.08 -13.78
N SER A 45 -4.88 4.02 -12.70
CA SER A 45 -3.91 5.07 -12.36
C SER A 45 -2.63 4.96 -13.19
N ALA A 46 -2.13 3.75 -13.41
CA ALA A 46 -0.93 3.51 -14.19
C ALA A 46 -1.09 3.99 -15.64
N ASP A 47 -2.24 3.74 -16.27
CA ASP A 47 -2.55 4.15 -17.64
C ASP A 47 -2.58 5.69 -17.82
N LEU A 48 -2.84 6.46 -16.74
CA LEU A 48 -2.74 7.92 -16.75
C LEU A 48 -1.33 8.43 -16.50
N LEU A 49 -0.51 7.65 -15.79
CA LEU A 49 0.83 8.05 -15.36
C LEU A 49 1.90 7.66 -16.38
N ASP A 50 1.73 6.53 -17.09
CA ASP A 50 2.77 5.92 -17.93
C ASP A 50 3.07 6.68 -19.22
N GLY A 51 2.28 7.70 -19.57
CA GLY A 51 2.58 8.58 -20.70
C GLY A 51 3.81 9.47 -20.47
N ALA A 52 4.14 9.80 -19.22
CA ALA A 52 5.22 10.72 -18.87
C ALA A 52 6.19 10.14 -17.81
N HIS A 53 5.81 9.10 -17.10
CA HIS A 53 6.56 8.57 -15.97
C HIS A 53 6.92 7.10 -16.17
N ARG A 54 8.05 6.69 -15.61
CA ARG A 54 8.40 5.27 -15.49
C ARG A 54 7.65 4.68 -14.28
N VAL A 55 6.60 3.94 -14.55
CA VAL A 55 5.70 3.39 -13.52
C VAL A 55 6.08 1.94 -13.24
N ALA A 56 6.36 1.61 -11.99
CA ALA A 56 6.55 0.25 -11.51
C ALA A 56 5.50 -0.09 -10.46
N VAL A 57 4.57 -0.97 -10.83
CA VAL A 57 3.59 -1.56 -9.91
C VAL A 57 4.12 -2.90 -9.45
N PHE A 58 4.18 -3.14 -8.15
CA PHE A 58 4.71 -4.41 -7.65
C PHE A 58 3.75 -5.10 -6.69
N ASP A 59 3.80 -6.42 -6.71
CA ASP A 59 3.12 -7.29 -5.74
C ASP A 59 4.07 -7.62 -4.60
N ARG A 60 3.64 -7.41 -3.35
CA ARG A 60 4.44 -7.80 -2.17
C ARG A 60 4.58 -9.32 -2.08
N PRO A 61 5.61 -9.85 -1.39
CA PRO A 61 5.86 -11.29 -1.27
C PRO A 61 4.63 -12.07 -0.76
N GLY A 62 4.23 -13.07 -1.52
CA GLY A 62 3.05 -13.90 -1.24
C GLY A 62 1.73 -13.34 -1.75
N LEU A 63 1.71 -12.12 -2.31
CA LEU A 63 0.54 -11.51 -2.95
C LEU A 63 0.71 -11.45 -4.47
N GLY A 64 -0.40 -11.16 -5.17
CA GLY A 64 -0.39 -11.04 -6.62
C GLY A 64 0.27 -12.24 -7.30
N LEU A 65 1.25 -11.98 -8.15
CA LEU A 65 2.07 -12.99 -8.81
C LEU A 65 3.45 -13.19 -8.11
N SER A 66 3.72 -12.49 -7.04
CA SER A 66 4.96 -12.68 -6.28
C SER A 66 5.04 -14.08 -5.65
N PRO A 67 6.26 -14.66 -5.56
CA PRO A 67 6.50 -15.85 -4.75
C PRO A 67 6.19 -15.59 -3.26
N ALA A 68 6.05 -16.67 -2.48
CA ALA A 68 5.96 -16.56 -1.03
C ALA A 68 7.23 -15.90 -0.47
N GLY A 69 7.06 -14.98 0.48
CA GLY A 69 8.18 -14.28 1.10
C GLY A 69 9.12 -15.21 1.86
N ARG A 70 10.40 -14.88 1.92
CA ARG A 70 11.39 -15.57 2.75
C ARG A 70 11.21 -15.21 4.22
N ALA A 71 10.89 -13.94 4.50
CA ALA A 71 10.58 -13.44 5.83
C ALA A 71 9.08 -13.18 6.04
N ALA A 72 8.66 -13.04 7.31
CA ALA A 72 7.33 -12.59 7.68
C ALA A 72 7.10 -11.12 7.23
N PRO A 73 5.84 -10.71 6.95
CA PRO A 73 5.50 -9.30 6.73
C PRO A 73 5.98 -8.44 7.91
N SER A 74 6.66 -7.34 7.62
CA SER A 74 7.18 -6.41 8.63
C SER A 74 7.63 -5.11 7.97
N LEU A 75 7.67 -3.99 8.69
CA LEU A 75 8.20 -2.75 8.12
C LEU A 75 9.61 -2.92 7.58
N ARG A 76 10.47 -3.68 8.28
CA ARG A 76 11.84 -3.95 7.84
C ARG A 76 11.89 -4.63 6.47
N ARG A 77 11.03 -5.64 6.24
CA ARG A 77 10.96 -6.35 4.95
C ARG A 77 10.45 -5.44 3.85
N GLU A 78 9.33 -4.75 4.10
CA GLU A 78 8.67 -3.94 3.08
C GLU A 78 9.51 -2.71 2.68
N THR A 79 10.17 -2.08 3.65
CA THR A 79 11.05 -0.94 3.37
C THR A 79 12.31 -1.35 2.64
N ALA A 80 12.87 -2.54 2.94
CA ALA A 80 14.00 -3.08 2.17
C ALA A 80 13.62 -3.38 0.72
N ILE A 81 12.39 -3.88 0.47
CA ILE A 81 11.88 -4.09 -0.90
C ILE A 81 11.77 -2.74 -1.63
N LEU A 82 11.19 -1.72 -0.99
CA LEU A 82 11.08 -0.38 -1.59
C LEU A 82 12.46 0.21 -1.92
N ALA A 83 13.45 0.05 -1.03
CA ALA A 83 14.81 0.50 -1.26
C ALA A 83 15.43 -0.23 -2.46
N GLY A 84 15.34 -1.56 -2.52
CA GLY A 84 15.86 -2.33 -3.65
C GLY A 84 15.17 -2.01 -4.98
N LEU A 85 13.87 -1.69 -4.97
CA LEU A 85 13.16 -1.23 -6.17
C LEU A 85 13.58 0.20 -6.57
N ALA A 86 13.81 1.10 -5.61
CA ALA A 86 14.31 2.45 -5.87
C ALA A 86 15.71 2.42 -6.47
N GLU A 87 16.62 1.59 -5.95
CA GLU A 87 17.96 1.39 -6.49
C GLU A 87 17.89 0.85 -7.93
N ARG A 88 17.02 -0.12 -8.22
CA ARG A 88 16.78 -0.61 -9.59
C ARG A 88 16.23 0.46 -10.53
N ALA A 89 15.44 1.40 -9.99
CA ALA A 89 14.91 2.53 -10.75
C ALA A 89 15.97 3.63 -11.01
N GLY A 90 17.15 3.52 -10.44
CA GLY A 90 18.26 4.45 -10.61
C GLY A 90 18.35 5.52 -9.51
N GLY A 91 17.65 5.36 -8.38
CA GLY A 91 17.77 6.26 -7.24
C GLY A 91 16.44 6.78 -6.69
N ARG A 92 16.30 8.10 -6.57
CA ARG A 92 15.11 8.72 -5.91
C ARG A 92 13.81 8.46 -6.67
N VAL A 93 12.81 7.98 -5.93
CA VAL A 93 11.49 7.62 -6.47
C VAL A 93 10.36 8.39 -5.78
N VAL A 94 9.24 8.57 -6.48
CA VAL A 94 7.97 8.89 -5.82
C VAL A 94 7.27 7.57 -5.50
N VAL A 95 6.86 7.40 -4.23
CA VAL A 95 6.09 6.23 -3.80
C VAL A 95 4.62 6.60 -3.73
N VAL A 96 3.78 5.87 -4.47
CA VAL A 96 2.31 5.97 -4.42
C VAL A 96 1.78 4.77 -3.66
N ALA A 97 1.29 4.97 -2.46
CA ALA A 97 0.99 3.89 -1.51
C ALA A 97 -0.47 3.92 -1.04
N HIS A 98 -1.20 2.83 -1.29
CA HIS A 98 -2.60 2.70 -0.88
C HIS A 98 -2.73 1.97 0.46
N SER A 99 -3.60 2.51 1.35
CA SER A 99 -4.05 1.82 2.57
C SER A 99 -2.87 1.36 3.45
N LEU A 100 -2.73 0.05 3.73
CA LEU A 100 -1.62 -0.55 4.50
C LEU A 100 -0.23 -0.16 3.99
N ALA A 101 -0.08 -0.03 2.67
CA ALA A 101 1.19 0.38 2.09
C ALA A 101 1.64 1.80 2.51
N GLY A 102 0.74 2.62 3.04
CA GLY A 102 1.08 3.89 3.67
C GLY A 102 2.07 3.74 4.84
N PHE A 103 1.94 2.68 5.64
CA PHE A 103 2.92 2.38 6.70
C PHE A 103 4.31 2.09 6.12
N HIS A 104 4.35 1.33 5.02
CA HIS A 104 5.60 0.97 4.35
C HIS A 104 6.28 2.19 3.74
N ALA A 105 5.49 3.05 3.06
CA ALA A 105 5.99 4.26 2.41
C ALA A 105 6.51 5.29 3.43
N GLU A 106 5.78 5.51 4.54
CA GLU A 106 6.25 6.38 5.61
C GLU A 106 7.54 5.86 6.26
N ALA A 107 7.58 4.56 6.60
CA ALA A 107 8.76 3.94 7.18
C ALA A 107 9.95 3.97 6.22
N PHE A 108 9.72 3.77 4.93
CA PHE A 108 10.74 3.89 3.89
C PHE A 108 11.32 5.31 3.83
N ALA A 109 10.46 6.34 3.79
CA ALA A 109 10.91 7.72 3.73
C ALA A 109 11.77 8.10 4.95
N ARG A 110 11.44 7.60 6.15
CA ARG A 110 12.23 7.86 7.36
C ARG A 110 13.57 7.13 7.38
N GLN A 111 13.64 5.93 6.80
CA GLN A 111 14.84 5.09 6.85
C GLN A 111 15.80 5.31 5.68
N TRP A 112 15.27 5.67 4.51
CA TRP A 112 16.03 5.92 3.28
C TRP A 112 15.64 7.25 2.64
N PRO A 113 15.85 8.40 3.34
CA PRO A 113 15.43 9.71 2.83
C PRO A 113 16.08 10.06 1.48
N ASP A 114 17.30 9.60 1.23
CA ASP A 114 18.04 9.85 0.00
C ASP A 114 17.46 9.11 -1.23
N LEU A 115 16.60 8.09 -1.01
CA LEU A 115 15.92 7.36 -2.07
C LEU A 115 14.48 7.86 -2.30
N VAL A 116 14.01 8.87 -1.56
CA VAL A 116 12.65 9.39 -1.67
C VAL A 116 12.64 10.76 -2.32
N ARG A 117 11.92 10.89 -3.44
CA ARG A 117 11.62 12.16 -4.09
C ARG A 117 10.36 12.79 -3.52
N GLY A 118 9.39 11.97 -3.14
CA GLY A 118 8.15 12.37 -2.50
C GLY A 118 7.19 11.20 -2.33
N LEU A 119 6.06 11.45 -1.66
CA LEU A 119 5.04 10.44 -1.38
C LEU A 119 3.65 10.91 -1.79
N VAL A 120 2.86 9.99 -2.35
CA VAL A 120 1.40 10.09 -2.47
C VAL A 120 0.78 8.97 -1.65
N LEU A 121 0.12 9.31 -0.56
CA LEU A 121 -0.57 8.36 0.30
C LEU A 121 -2.06 8.34 -0.06
N VAL A 122 -2.52 7.22 -0.59
CA VAL A 122 -3.87 7.03 -1.13
C VAL A 122 -4.74 6.34 -0.08
N ASP A 123 -5.56 7.09 0.61
CA ASP A 123 -6.40 6.66 1.75
C ASP A 123 -5.63 5.72 2.70
N PRO A 124 -4.49 6.19 3.26
CA PRO A 124 -3.55 5.35 3.98
C PRO A 124 -4.15 4.80 5.28
N SER A 125 -3.65 3.67 5.74
CA SER A 125 -3.92 3.21 7.10
C SER A 125 -3.37 4.23 8.10
N TYR A 126 -4.16 4.49 9.15
CA TYR A 126 -3.80 5.37 10.24
C TYR A 126 -4.20 4.77 11.58
N GLU A 127 -3.24 4.65 12.48
CA GLU A 127 -3.43 4.16 13.83
C GLU A 127 -2.90 5.17 14.84
N ARG A 128 -3.79 5.72 15.69
CA ARG A 128 -3.38 6.62 16.78
C ARG A 128 -2.80 5.84 17.95
N ASP A 129 -3.36 4.68 18.27
CA ASP A 129 -2.92 3.82 19.35
C ASP A 129 -2.82 2.36 18.88
N PRO A 130 -1.63 1.93 18.46
CA PRO A 130 -1.41 0.56 18.04
C PRO A 130 -1.51 -0.46 19.19
N SER A 131 -1.51 -0.02 20.46
CA SER A 131 -1.66 -0.90 21.64
C SER A 131 -3.12 -1.17 22.04
N GLY A 132 -4.08 -0.45 21.45
CA GLY A 132 -5.51 -0.56 21.76
C GLY A 132 -6.08 -1.94 21.54
N GLY A 133 -6.67 -2.50 22.60
CA GLY A 133 -7.48 -3.71 22.83
C GLY A 133 -7.83 -4.67 21.70
N ALA A 134 -8.69 -5.66 21.97
CA ALA A 134 -8.99 -6.82 21.12
C ALA A 134 -9.03 -6.57 19.60
N TRP A 135 -8.44 -7.50 18.85
CA TRP A 135 -8.51 -7.58 17.39
C TRP A 135 -9.91 -7.21 16.87
N ARG A 136 -9.99 -6.20 16.04
CA ARG A 136 -11.21 -5.87 15.30
C ARG A 136 -10.95 -6.05 13.82
N PRO A 137 -11.89 -6.63 13.08
CA PRO A 137 -11.77 -6.73 11.64
C PRO A 137 -11.50 -5.35 11.03
N ARG A 138 -10.64 -5.30 10.05
CA ARG A 138 -10.13 -4.11 9.36
C ARG A 138 -11.19 -3.12 8.85
N PHE A 139 -12.44 -3.56 8.73
CA PHE A 139 -13.56 -2.72 8.33
C PHE A 139 -14.10 -1.83 9.47
N SER A 140 -13.61 -1.98 10.70
CA SER A 140 -13.92 -1.06 11.79
C SER A 140 -12.81 -0.02 11.90
N ARG A 141 -12.96 1.10 11.22
CA ARG A 141 -12.17 2.31 11.42
C ARG A 141 -12.51 2.88 12.80
N VAL A 142 -11.78 2.47 13.81
CA VAL A 142 -11.93 2.99 15.18
C VAL A 142 -10.62 3.62 15.58
N ALA A 143 -10.60 4.94 15.53
CA ALA A 143 -9.58 5.73 16.19
C ALA A 143 -9.86 5.78 17.70
N THR A 144 -8.85 5.70 18.51
CA THR A 144 -8.90 5.88 19.96
C THR A 144 -8.18 7.15 20.37
N HIS A 145 -8.65 7.82 21.39
CA HIS A 145 -8.30 9.17 21.86
C HIS A 145 -6.84 9.34 22.33
N PRO A 146 -6.28 10.56 22.31
CA PRO A 146 -4.86 10.81 22.52
C PRO A 146 -4.50 10.88 24.00
N ALA A 147 -3.82 9.86 24.49
CA ALA A 147 -2.83 10.02 25.52
C ALA A 147 -1.56 9.40 24.97
N ALA A 148 -0.44 10.12 24.99
CA ALA A 148 0.83 9.58 24.50
C ALA A 148 1.14 8.27 25.23
N PRO A 149 0.94 7.08 24.63
CA PRO A 149 1.13 5.85 25.36
C PRO A 149 2.60 5.44 25.28
N ARG A 150 3.09 4.90 26.37
CA ARG A 150 4.25 4.02 26.31
C ARG A 150 3.86 2.85 25.42
N VAL A 151 4.24 2.92 24.14
CA VAL A 151 3.98 1.85 23.16
C VAL A 151 4.75 0.62 23.64
N GLN A 152 4.07 -0.29 24.33
CA GLN A 152 4.57 -1.64 24.47
C GLN A 152 4.40 -2.29 23.11
N ALA A 153 5.51 -2.65 22.47
CA ALA A 153 5.47 -3.40 21.24
C ALA A 153 4.62 -4.66 21.46
N PRO A 154 3.57 -4.90 20.66
CA PRO A 154 2.78 -6.10 20.79
C PRO A 154 3.67 -7.33 20.62
N PRO A 155 3.34 -8.46 21.26
CA PRO A 155 4.09 -9.69 21.05
C PRO A 155 4.13 -10.02 19.54
N ARG A 156 5.29 -10.37 19.02
CA ARG A 156 5.49 -10.69 17.60
C ARG A 156 4.82 -12.01 17.24
N VAL A 157 3.51 -11.96 17.11
CA VAL A 157 2.65 -13.09 16.75
C VAL A 157 2.84 -13.50 15.29
N SER A 158 3.12 -12.53 14.41
CA SER A 158 3.22 -12.75 12.97
C SER A 158 4.31 -13.76 12.59
N ALA A 159 5.50 -13.65 13.16
CA ALA A 159 6.61 -14.55 12.81
C ALA A 159 6.31 -16.01 13.18
N ALA A 160 5.65 -16.25 14.31
CA ALA A 160 5.25 -17.60 14.73
C ALA A 160 4.03 -18.13 13.95
N ALA A 161 3.10 -17.25 13.55
CA ALA A 161 1.87 -17.65 12.86
C ALA A 161 2.01 -17.80 11.33
N VAL A 162 3.01 -17.17 10.71
CA VAL A 162 3.23 -17.25 9.24
C VAL A 162 3.30 -18.67 8.69
N PRO A 163 3.98 -19.65 9.33
CA PRO A 163 3.93 -21.02 8.86
C PRO A 163 2.53 -21.61 8.81
N ALA A 164 1.68 -21.29 9.82
CA ALA A 164 0.30 -21.75 9.87
C ALA A 164 -0.57 -21.11 8.77
N THR A 165 -0.40 -19.81 8.49
CA THR A 165 -1.12 -19.16 7.38
C THR A 165 -0.72 -19.72 6.03
N ARG A 166 0.55 -20.06 5.84
CA ARG A 166 1.04 -20.71 4.62
C ARG A 166 0.49 -22.12 4.47
N ALA A 167 0.49 -22.91 5.54
CA ALA A 167 -0.09 -24.26 5.53
C ALA A 167 -1.60 -24.21 5.21
N LEU A 168 -2.33 -23.31 5.86
CA LEU A 168 -3.76 -23.09 5.55
C LEU A 168 -3.95 -22.70 4.08
N GLY A 169 -3.18 -21.74 3.60
CA GLY A 169 -3.21 -21.34 2.18
C GLY A 169 -2.93 -22.51 1.25
N ALA A 170 -1.94 -23.35 1.54
CA ALA A 170 -1.63 -24.53 0.73
C ALA A 170 -2.76 -25.56 0.71
N VAL A 171 -3.35 -25.86 1.88
CA VAL A 171 -4.49 -26.80 2.00
C VAL A 171 -5.70 -26.27 1.23
N VAL A 172 -6.08 -25.01 1.43
CA VAL A 172 -7.21 -24.40 0.73
C VAL A 172 -6.94 -24.32 -0.77
N GLY A 173 -5.72 -23.96 -1.18
CA GLY A 173 -5.31 -23.91 -2.58
C GLY A 173 -5.41 -25.27 -3.29
N ALA A 174 -5.13 -26.36 -2.60
CA ALA A 174 -5.23 -27.71 -3.14
C ALA A 174 -6.68 -28.12 -3.48
N THR A 175 -7.69 -27.50 -2.87
CA THR A 175 -9.11 -27.78 -3.14
C THR A 175 -9.62 -27.25 -4.48
N ARG A 176 -8.87 -26.41 -5.17
CA ARG A 176 -9.30 -25.63 -6.34
C ARG A 176 -10.49 -24.68 -6.11
N ILE A 177 -11.08 -24.65 -4.92
CA ILE A 177 -12.19 -23.75 -4.59
C ILE A 177 -11.80 -22.28 -4.81
N PRO A 178 -10.64 -21.79 -4.36
CA PRO A 178 -10.22 -20.42 -4.62
C PRO A 178 -10.16 -20.11 -6.12
N TRP A 179 -9.62 -21.03 -6.91
CA TRP A 179 -9.50 -20.85 -8.35
C TRP A 179 -10.87 -20.72 -9.04
N LEU A 180 -11.85 -21.52 -8.65
CA LEU A 180 -13.22 -21.48 -9.18
C LEU A 180 -13.95 -20.22 -8.72
N ALA A 181 -13.84 -19.88 -7.44
CA ALA A 181 -14.60 -18.81 -6.80
C ALA A 181 -13.99 -17.41 -6.99
N ALA A 182 -12.68 -17.29 -7.29
CA ALA A 182 -11.97 -16.02 -7.31
C ALA A 182 -12.63 -14.93 -8.17
N PRO A 183 -13.08 -15.18 -9.43
CA PRO A 183 -13.70 -14.12 -10.22
C PRO A 183 -15.01 -13.61 -9.64
N ALA A 184 -15.85 -14.51 -9.14
CA ALA A 184 -17.13 -14.15 -8.54
C ALA A 184 -16.90 -13.41 -7.19
N GLY A 185 -15.98 -13.92 -6.37
CA GLY A 185 -15.60 -13.29 -5.10
C GLY A 185 -15.04 -11.88 -5.29
N ARG A 186 -14.13 -11.69 -6.25
CA ARG A 186 -13.60 -10.36 -6.58
C ARG A 186 -14.70 -9.42 -7.08
N ARG A 187 -15.57 -9.87 -8.00
CA ARG A 187 -16.67 -9.02 -8.48
C ARG A 187 -17.60 -8.61 -7.34
N LEU A 188 -17.87 -9.51 -6.39
CA LEU A 188 -18.67 -9.20 -5.22
C LEU A 188 -17.96 -8.19 -4.31
N ALA A 189 -16.69 -8.40 -3.99
CA ALA A 189 -15.91 -7.48 -3.16
C ALA A 189 -15.83 -6.08 -3.78
N MET A 190 -15.58 -5.99 -5.10
CA MET A 190 -15.48 -4.71 -5.80
C MET A 190 -16.80 -3.93 -5.85
N ARG A 191 -17.95 -4.57 -5.65
CA ARG A 191 -19.24 -3.87 -5.53
C ARG A 191 -19.32 -2.98 -4.28
N PHE A 192 -18.57 -3.32 -3.25
CA PHE A 192 -18.58 -2.60 -1.96
C PHE A 192 -17.36 -1.69 -1.78
N LEU A 193 -16.29 -1.95 -2.52
CA LEU A 193 -15.02 -1.26 -2.34
C LEU A 193 -14.77 -0.15 -3.37
N THR A 194 -15.49 -0.15 -4.51
CA THR A 194 -15.30 0.79 -5.62
C THR A 194 -16.63 1.08 -6.30
N ARG A 195 -16.78 2.28 -6.85
CA ARG A 195 -17.91 2.68 -7.70
C ARG A 195 -17.63 2.37 -9.17
N ARG A 196 -16.37 2.41 -9.56
CA ARG A 196 -15.95 2.16 -10.93
C ARG A 196 -15.80 0.68 -11.19
N ARG A 197 -16.45 0.21 -12.24
CA ARG A 197 -16.27 -1.16 -12.70
C ARG A 197 -15.09 -1.24 -13.67
N VAL A 198 -13.94 -1.65 -13.15
CA VAL A 198 -12.77 -1.93 -13.99
C VAL A 198 -12.76 -3.42 -14.29
N PRO A 199 -12.97 -3.81 -15.56
CA PRO A 199 -12.94 -5.21 -15.94
C PRO A 199 -11.50 -5.73 -15.83
N VAL A 200 -11.35 -6.84 -15.09
CA VAL A 200 -10.11 -7.62 -15.05
C VAL A 200 -10.44 -9.00 -15.61
N PRO A 201 -9.68 -9.52 -16.59
CA PRO A 201 -9.91 -10.83 -17.15
C PRO A 201 -9.96 -11.91 -16.07
N ASP A 202 -10.94 -12.81 -16.14
CA ASP A 202 -11.10 -13.90 -15.17
C ASP A 202 -9.84 -14.75 -15.02
N GLY A 203 -9.08 -14.92 -16.11
CA GLY A 203 -7.79 -15.63 -16.10
C GLY A 203 -6.77 -14.97 -15.17
N GLU A 204 -6.66 -13.65 -15.19
CA GLU A 204 -5.75 -12.90 -14.31
C GLU A 204 -6.20 -12.96 -12.84
N VAL A 205 -7.52 -12.81 -12.62
CA VAL A 205 -8.09 -12.95 -11.27
C VAL A 205 -7.81 -14.32 -10.69
N ARG A 206 -7.96 -15.39 -11.49
CA ARG A 206 -7.63 -16.76 -11.08
C ARG A 206 -6.14 -16.97 -10.88
N ALA A 207 -5.30 -16.38 -11.74
CA ALA A 207 -3.86 -16.47 -11.61
C ALA A 207 -3.35 -15.87 -10.29
N VAL A 208 -4.04 -14.88 -9.75
CA VAL A 208 -3.74 -14.23 -8.46
C VAL A 208 -4.50 -14.92 -7.32
N TYR A 209 -5.80 -14.72 -7.24
CA TYR A 209 -6.62 -15.12 -6.08
C TYR A 209 -7.00 -16.61 -6.06
N GLY A 210 -6.76 -17.33 -7.15
CA GLY A 210 -6.85 -18.78 -7.19
C GLY A 210 -5.68 -19.50 -6.50
N ARG A 211 -4.63 -18.77 -6.13
CA ARG A 211 -3.43 -19.34 -5.50
C ARG A 211 -3.58 -19.37 -3.98
N GLY A 212 -3.36 -20.51 -3.37
CA GLY A 212 -3.34 -20.64 -1.91
C GLY A 212 -2.27 -19.78 -1.23
N THR A 213 -1.15 -19.51 -1.92
CA THR A 213 -0.10 -18.61 -1.43
C THR A 213 -0.62 -17.19 -1.19
N VAL A 214 -1.54 -16.70 -2.04
CA VAL A 214 -2.14 -15.36 -1.89
C VAL A 214 -3.03 -15.30 -0.66
N LEU A 215 -3.86 -16.32 -0.42
CA LEU A 215 -4.65 -16.41 0.81
C LEU A 215 -3.75 -16.41 2.05
N GLY A 216 -2.71 -17.24 2.04
CA GLY A 216 -1.73 -17.28 3.14
C GLY A 216 -1.00 -15.95 3.34
N GLY A 217 -0.67 -15.24 2.24
CA GLY A 217 -0.05 -13.91 2.27
C GLY A 217 -0.97 -12.84 2.86
N ILE A 218 -2.24 -12.82 2.45
CA ILE A 218 -3.25 -11.89 3.01
C ILE A 218 -3.40 -12.09 4.52
N LEU A 219 -3.55 -13.34 4.96
CA LEU A 219 -3.66 -13.66 6.38
C LEU A 219 -2.40 -13.28 7.16
N ALA A 220 -1.23 -13.50 6.59
CA ALA A 220 0.03 -13.11 7.23
C ALA A 220 0.17 -11.60 7.38
N GLU A 221 -0.20 -10.82 6.36
CA GLU A 221 -0.21 -9.34 6.45
C GLU A 221 -1.22 -8.83 7.46
N GLU A 222 -2.42 -9.43 7.51
CA GLU A 222 -3.45 -9.06 8.49
C GLU A 222 -2.98 -9.29 9.93
N LEU A 223 -2.31 -10.43 10.19
CA LEU A 223 -1.73 -10.71 11.49
C LEU A 223 -0.59 -9.75 11.86
N ALA A 224 0.21 -9.34 10.86
CA ALA A 224 1.33 -8.43 11.06
C ALA A 224 0.91 -6.95 11.15
N TYR A 225 -0.34 -6.61 10.79
CA TYR A 225 -0.80 -5.22 10.68
C TYR A 225 -0.52 -4.40 11.94
N ARG A 226 -0.91 -4.92 13.11
CA ARG A 226 -0.71 -4.22 14.39
C ARG A 226 0.76 -4.10 14.80
N GLU A 227 1.54 -5.12 14.49
CA GLU A 227 2.99 -5.10 14.74
C GLU A 227 3.65 -4.02 13.89
N MET A 228 3.27 -3.93 12.60
CA MET A 228 3.77 -2.88 11.71
C MET A 228 3.36 -1.48 12.16
N ALA A 229 2.12 -1.31 12.64
CA ALA A 229 1.64 -0.04 13.19
C ALA A 229 2.45 0.37 14.44
N ALA A 230 2.72 -0.58 15.35
CA ALA A 230 3.52 -0.33 16.55
C ALA A 230 4.99 -0.05 16.22
N ASP A 231 5.58 -0.79 15.27
CA ASP A 231 6.94 -0.56 14.80
C ASP A 231 7.06 0.83 14.14
N LEU A 232 6.03 1.26 13.39
CA LEU A 232 5.99 2.59 12.79
C LEU A 232 5.90 3.69 13.85
N ALA A 233 5.07 3.51 14.88
CA ALA A 233 4.97 4.45 15.99
C ALA A 233 6.33 4.60 16.71
N ALA A 234 7.02 3.49 16.95
CA ALA A 234 8.37 3.50 17.52
C ALA A 234 9.41 4.17 16.60
N LEU A 235 9.26 4.00 15.28
CA LEU A 235 10.12 4.62 14.28
C LEU A 235 9.93 6.14 14.23
N ARG A 236 8.70 6.63 14.34
CA ARG A 236 8.37 8.08 14.38
C ARG A 236 9.09 8.80 15.52
N VAL A 237 9.28 8.14 16.66
CA VAL A 237 10.01 8.72 17.82
C VAL A 237 11.51 8.85 17.53
N ARG A 238 12.08 7.95 16.73
CA ARG A 238 13.53 7.85 16.50
C ARG A 238 14.02 8.58 15.27
N LEU A 239 13.22 8.61 14.22
CA LEU A 239 13.60 9.17 12.93
C LEU A 239 12.58 10.23 12.50
N PRO A 240 13.03 11.48 12.26
CA PRO A 240 12.16 12.51 11.71
C PRO A 240 11.68 12.10 10.31
N PHE A 241 10.56 12.64 9.89
CA PHE A 241 10.14 12.55 8.48
C PHE A 241 10.98 13.52 7.66
N PRO A 242 11.47 13.11 6.48
CA PRO A 242 12.28 14.00 5.63
C PRO A 242 11.42 15.14 5.04
N PRO A 243 12.02 16.31 4.75
CA PRO A 243 11.33 17.45 4.15
C PRO A 243 11.12 17.23 2.64
N VAL A 244 10.32 16.21 2.28
CA VAL A 244 9.97 15.89 0.91
C VAL A 244 8.50 16.21 0.63
N PRO A 245 8.09 16.48 -0.63
CA PRO A 245 6.69 16.62 -0.98
C PRO A 245 5.85 15.42 -0.56
N LEU A 246 4.68 15.68 0.02
CA LEU A 246 3.76 14.67 0.54
C LEU A 246 2.32 15.07 0.25
N VAL A 247 1.59 14.25 -0.49
CA VAL A 247 0.15 14.41 -0.68
C VAL A 247 -0.59 13.23 -0.05
N VAL A 248 -1.58 13.53 0.80
CA VAL A 248 -2.45 12.53 1.44
C VAL A 248 -3.86 12.66 0.87
N LEU A 249 -4.32 11.67 0.14
CA LEU A 249 -5.67 11.58 -0.38
C LEU A 249 -6.55 10.85 0.64
N THR A 250 -7.68 11.44 1.02
CA THR A 250 -8.55 10.94 2.09
C THR A 250 -9.94 10.62 1.54
N ALA A 251 -10.33 9.35 1.52
CA ALA A 251 -11.66 8.91 1.15
C ALA A 251 -12.60 8.91 2.38
N LEU A 252 -13.79 9.49 2.25
CA LEU A 252 -14.76 9.58 3.34
C LEU A 252 -16.12 8.96 3.00
N GLY A 253 -16.35 8.55 1.75
CA GLY A 253 -17.67 8.12 1.27
C GLY A 253 -18.17 6.79 1.84
N ASP A 254 -17.29 5.93 2.38
CA ASP A 254 -17.66 4.69 3.06
C ASP A 254 -17.74 4.84 4.59
N VAL A 255 -17.41 6.02 5.15
CA VAL A 255 -17.46 6.30 6.58
C VAL A 255 -18.80 6.97 6.93
N LYS A 256 -19.81 6.15 7.27
CA LYS A 256 -21.18 6.63 7.51
C LYS A 256 -21.35 7.50 8.78
N ASP A 257 -20.51 7.27 9.78
CA ASP A 257 -20.55 8.02 11.04
C ASP A 257 -19.75 9.32 10.89
N PRO A 258 -20.40 10.51 11.01
CA PRO A 258 -19.71 11.79 10.85
C PRO A 258 -18.59 12.05 11.85
N ALA A 259 -18.68 11.49 13.07
CA ALA A 259 -17.61 11.63 14.05
C ALA A 259 -16.37 10.83 13.63
N LYS A 260 -16.57 9.61 13.15
CA LYS A 260 -15.48 8.78 12.60
C LYS A 260 -14.90 9.36 11.32
N ALA A 261 -15.73 9.97 10.46
CA ALA A 261 -15.25 10.64 9.26
C ALA A 261 -14.31 11.81 9.61
N ARG A 262 -14.70 12.66 10.58
CA ARG A 262 -13.85 13.74 11.08
C ARG A 262 -12.55 13.20 11.68
N GLU A 263 -12.65 12.17 12.49
CA GLU A 263 -11.47 11.55 13.12
C GLU A 263 -10.51 10.94 12.09
N TRP A 264 -11.05 10.32 11.04
CA TRP A 264 -10.27 9.79 9.93
C TRP A 264 -9.57 10.91 9.14
N ALA A 265 -10.31 11.96 8.79
CA ALA A 265 -9.77 13.13 8.12
C ALA A 265 -8.69 13.84 8.96
N GLU A 266 -8.90 13.98 10.27
CA GLU A 266 -7.92 14.52 11.21
C GLU A 266 -6.64 13.69 11.26
N GLY A 267 -6.77 12.36 11.31
CA GLY A 267 -5.63 11.45 11.26
C GLY A 267 -4.81 11.62 9.99
N HIS A 268 -5.46 11.72 8.85
CA HIS A 268 -4.78 11.94 7.57
C HIS A 268 -4.16 13.35 7.46
N ARG A 269 -4.79 14.36 8.08
CA ARG A 269 -4.18 15.68 8.18
C ARG A 269 -2.88 15.63 8.98
N THR A 270 -2.87 14.92 10.11
CA THR A 270 -1.65 14.69 10.88
C THR A 270 -0.55 13.99 10.07
N LEU A 271 -0.92 13.07 9.18
CA LEU A 271 0.06 12.47 8.26
C LEU A 271 0.61 13.51 7.26
N ALA A 272 -0.24 14.36 6.71
CA ALA A 272 0.21 15.41 5.79
C ALA A 272 1.15 16.41 6.49
N GLU A 273 0.87 16.75 7.73
CA GLU A 273 1.68 17.67 8.56
C GLU A 273 3.06 17.11 8.94
N MET A 274 3.37 15.84 8.66
CA MET A 274 4.72 15.29 8.86
C MET A 274 5.78 15.97 8.00
N SER A 275 5.39 16.50 6.84
CA SER A 275 6.27 17.24 5.95
C SER A 275 5.88 18.72 5.90
N PRO A 276 6.87 19.65 5.89
CA PRO A 276 6.59 21.08 5.64
C PRO A 276 5.98 21.33 4.25
N TYR A 277 6.13 20.39 3.33
CA TYR A 277 5.56 20.40 1.98
C TYR A 277 4.35 19.46 1.85
N GLY A 278 3.75 19.09 3.00
CA GLY A 278 2.64 18.15 3.04
C GLY A 278 1.30 18.83 2.76
N ARG A 279 0.39 18.09 2.11
CA ARG A 279 -0.99 18.52 1.83
C ARG A 279 -1.96 17.36 1.93
N GLN A 280 -3.13 17.59 2.50
CA GLN A 280 -4.27 16.68 2.45
C GLN A 280 -5.26 17.11 1.38
N VAL A 281 -5.86 16.13 0.71
CA VAL A 281 -7.02 16.29 -0.17
C VAL A 281 -8.13 15.39 0.33
N GLU A 282 -9.22 16.00 0.79
CA GLU A 282 -10.40 15.27 1.23
C GLU A 282 -11.34 15.01 0.05
N LEU A 283 -11.84 13.78 -0.05
CA LEU A 283 -12.75 13.28 -1.07
C LEU A 283 -14.00 12.73 -0.37
N PRO A 284 -14.98 13.60 -0.05
CA PRO A 284 -16.08 13.28 0.85
C PRO A 284 -17.00 12.16 0.37
N THR A 285 -17.09 11.97 -0.95
CA THR A 285 -18.00 10.99 -1.56
C THR A 285 -17.29 9.72 -2.03
N GLU A 286 -15.97 9.72 -2.11
CA GLU A 286 -15.21 8.63 -2.72
C GLU A 286 -14.96 7.48 -1.74
N LEU A 287 -14.90 6.26 -2.29
CA LEU A 287 -14.66 5.04 -1.53
C LEU A 287 -13.16 4.77 -1.38
N HIS A 288 -12.83 3.78 -0.55
CA HIS A 288 -11.45 3.44 -0.17
C HIS A 288 -10.48 3.17 -1.33
N LEU A 289 -10.95 2.61 -2.46
CA LEU A 289 -10.10 2.31 -3.61
C LEU A 289 -9.95 3.49 -4.57
N LEU A 290 -9.42 4.63 -4.07
CA LEU A 290 -9.27 5.86 -4.84
C LEU A 290 -8.44 5.67 -6.13
N HIS A 291 -7.41 4.83 -6.10
CA HIS A 291 -6.59 4.53 -7.28
C HIS A 291 -7.35 3.81 -8.40
N VAL A 292 -8.53 3.25 -8.08
CA VAL A 292 -9.46 2.66 -9.04
C VAL A 292 -10.54 3.67 -9.45
N ASP A 293 -11.16 4.33 -8.46
CA ASP A 293 -12.32 5.20 -8.67
C ASP A 293 -11.94 6.58 -9.21
N ARG A 294 -10.85 7.15 -8.73
CA ARG A 294 -10.35 8.49 -9.03
C ARG A 294 -8.87 8.48 -9.44
N PRO A 295 -8.52 7.76 -10.51
CA PRO A 295 -7.15 7.73 -11.01
C PRO A 295 -6.65 9.12 -11.45
N ASP A 296 -7.56 10.02 -11.85
CA ASP A 296 -7.31 11.43 -12.13
C ASP A 296 -6.72 12.16 -10.93
N VAL A 297 -7.32 12.02 -9.75
CA VAL A 297 -6.84 12.65 -8.51
C VAL A 297 -5.49 12.09 -8.08
N VAL A 298 -5.25 10.79 -8.31
CA VAL A 298 -3.94 10.19 -8.03
C VAL A 298 -2.87 10.75 -8.98
N ALA A 299 -3.20 10.92 -10.27
CA ALA A 299 -2.27 11.50 -11.25
C ALA A 299 -1.97 12.97 -10.94
N GLU A 300 -2.97 13.77 -10.56
CA GLU A 300 -2.79 15.14 -10.10
C GLU A 300 -1.88 15.24 -8.87
N ALA A 301 -2.06 14.35 -7.89
CA ALA A 301 -1.23 14.29 -6.69
C ALA A 301 0.24 13.93 -7.02
N VAL A 302 0.46 13.03 -7.97
CA VAL A 302 1.82 12.69 -8.46
C VAL A 302 2.46 13.89 -9.14
N ALA A 303 1.72 14.58 -10.01
CA ALA A 303 2.21 15.78 -10.71
C ALA A 303 2.58 16.90 -9.71
N GLU A 304 1.77 17.11 -8.67
CA GLU A 304 2.05 18.07 -7.61
C GLU A 304 3.33 17.72 -6.83
N VAL A 305 3.50 16.45 -6.46
CA VAL A 305 4.70 15.96 -5.74
C VAL A 305 5.95 16.17 -6.58
N LEU A 306 5.90 15.91 -7.87
CA LEU A 306 7.04 16.09 -8.79
C LEU A 306 7.38 17.56 -9.02
N GLY A 307 6.36 18.42 -9.26
CA GLY A 307 6.57 19.86 -9.48
C GLY A 307 7.14 20.60 -8.26
N ARG A 308 6.76 20.18 -7.06
CA ARG A 308 7.33 20.73 -5.80
C ARG A 308 8.75 20.24 -5.56
N GLY A 309 9.08 19.02 -6.01
CA GLY A 309 10.43 18.47 -5.90
C GLY A 309 11.45 19.23 -6.75
N GLU A 310 11.06 19.69 -7.94
CA GLU A 310 11.92 20.46 -8.84
C GLU A 310 12.18 21.88 -8.29
N ALA A 311 11.18 22.54 -7.72
CA ALA A 311 11.32 23.86 -7.12
C ALA A 311 12.22 23.88 -5.86
N GLY A 312 12.38 22.74 -5.18
CA GLY A 312 13.26 22.62 -4.01
C GLY A 312 14.72 22.27 -4.33
N GLU A 313 15.01 21.80 -5.54
CA GLU A 313 16.38 21.50 -6.00
C GLU A 313 17.09 22.71 -6.65
N GLU A 314 16.33 23.75 -7.02
CA GLU A 314 16.86 24.99 -7.62
C GLU A 314 17.15 26.12 -6.59
N GLY A 315 16.84 25.95 -5.33
CA GLY A 315 17.05 26.92 -4.25
C GLY A 315 18.13 26.48 -3.26
#